data_d782949f90f960332f249f364cdd367d
#
_entry.id   d782949f90f960332f249f364cdd367d
#
_cell.length_a   1.000
_cell.length_b   1.000
_cell.length_c   1.000
_cell.angle_alpha   90.00
_cell.angle_beta   90.00
_cell.angle_gamma   90.00
#
_symmetry.space_group_name_H-M   'P 1'
#
loop_
_entity.id
_entity.type
_entity.pdbx_description
1 polymer ?
#
loop_
_entity_poly.entity_id
_entity_poly.type
_entity_poly.pdbx_seq_one_letter_code
_entity_poly.pdbx_strand_id
1 'polypeptide(L)'
;MGGNQHHKDPVRAYLFAGLAVIFWSTAASAFKLTLEQINYIQILFVATLTSCIALFAVILVQRKLPLLISVTRNELFYSALLGLLNPFLYYTVLLKAYSILPAQVAQPLNFTWPIMLVILSVPLLKQKISILSAGAMIVSFAGVYLISSQGNPFDLDFSDPFGVSLALGSSVLWALFWIYNVRDRRNEVVKLFMSFLFACVYITLLMIISGGFHSFNLYGITGAVYIGLFEMGFTFVFWLKALQFAASSDKVSNLIYITPFFALLFINIIVGEQIYLTTFGGLVLIIAGILMQKFLALENRAVRSSVK
;
A
#
# COMPACT_ATOMS: atom_id res chain seq x y z
N MET A 1 -11.75 24.94 -22.70
CA MET A 1 -11.85 24.74 -21.25
C MET A 1 -13.16 24.01 -20.95
N GLY A 2 -13.18 22.70 -20.99
CA GLY A 2 -14.33 21.85 -20.69
C GLY A 2 -13.94 20.92 -19.55
N GLY A 3 -14.14 21.36 -18.30
CA GLY A 3 -14.00 20.49 -17.15
C GLY A 3 -15.03 19.39 -17.26
N ASN A 4 -14.59 18.17 -17.56
CA ASN A 4 -15.39 16.96 -17.36
C ASN A 4 -15.80 16.90 -15.89
N GLN A 5 -16.95 17.47 -15.54
CA GLN A 5 -17.62 17.18 -14.28
C GLN A 5 -18.00 15.69 -14.34
N HIS A 6 -17.10 14.82 -13.85
CA HIS A 6 -17.44 13.42 -13.68
C HIS A 6 -18.70 13.35 -12.82
N HIS A 7 -19.76 12.85 -13.39
CA HIS A 7 -21.05 12.67 -12.71
C HIS A 7 -20.78 11.86 -11.46
N LYS A 8 -21.04 12.46 -10.29
CA LYS A 8 -20.88 11.75 -9.02
C LYS A 8 -21.88 10.61 -8.94
N ASP A 9 -21.39 9.40 -8.77
CA ASP A 9 -22.19 8.17 -8.70
C ASP A 9 -21.76 7.37 -7.45
N PRO A 10 -22.45 7.55 -6.32
CA PRO A 10 -22.09 6.89 -5.09
C PRO A 10 -22.10 5.35 -5.19
N VAL A 11 -23.02 4.77 -5.98
CA VAL A 11 -23.08 3.31 -6.14
C VAL A 11 -21.83 2.78 -6.81
N ARG A 12 -21.42 3.39 -7.92
CA ARG A 12 -20.16 3.04 -8.58
C ARG A 12 -18.94 3.28 -7.69
N ALA A 13 -18.95 4.39 -6.91
CA ALA A 13 -17.87 4.68 -5.98
C ALA A 13 -17.68 3.55 -4.96
N TYR A 14 -18.76 3.11 -4.31
CA TYR A 14 -18.72 2.01 -3.34
C TYR A 14 -18.40 0.66 -3.98
N LEU A 15 -18.88 0.39 -5.18
CA LEU A 15 -18.56 -0.83 -5.92
C LEU A 15 -17.04 -0.93 -6.20
N PHE A 16 -16.46 0.11 -6.78
CA PHE A 16 -15.02 0.15 -7.05
C PHE A 16 -14.17 0.11 -5.77
N ALA A 17 -14.59 0.80 -4.71
CA ALA A 17 -13.91 0.75 -3.42
C ALA A 17 -13.99 -0.66 -2.80
N GLY A 18 -15.15 -1.31 -2.86
CA GLY A 18 -15.33 -2.68 -2.38
C GLY A 18 -14.43 -3.68 -3.12
N LEU A 19 -14.37 -3.58 -4.46
CA LEU A 19 -13.44 -4.39 -5.26
C LEU A 19 -11.98 -4.16 -4.84
N ALA A 20 -11.57 -2.92 -4.64
CA ALA A 20 -10.21 -2.60 -4.20
C ALA A 20 -9.92 -3.18 -2.80
N VAL A 21 -10.84 -3.04 -1.86
CA VAL A 21 -10.71 -3.60 -0.50
C VAL A 21 -10.57 -5.14 -0.56
N ILE A 22 -11.41 -5.82 -1.34
CA ILE A 22 -11.34 -7.29 -1.46
C ILE A 22 -9.99 -7.72 -2.03
N PHE A 23 -9.54 -7.14 -3.14
CA PHE A 23 -8.28 -7.53 -3.75
C PHE A 23 -7.08 -7.21 -2.85
N TRP A 24 -7.01 -6.04 -2.22
CA TRP A 24 -5.94 -5.74 -1.25
C TRP A 24 -5.99 -6.63 -0.02
N SER A 25 -7.18 -7.11 0.38
CA SER A 25 -7.29 -8.05 1.50
C SER A 25 -6.71 -9.45 1.18
N THR A 26 -6.70 -9.86 -0.09
CA THR A 26 -6.10 -11.14 -0.51
C THR A 26 -4.59 -11.07 -0.71
N ALA A 27 -4.00 -9.87 -0.78
CA ALA A 27 -2.60 -9.65 -1.12
C ALA A 27 -1.63 -10.38 -0.18
N ALA A 28 -1.87 -10.28 1.14
CA ALA A 28 -1.02 -10.93 2.14
C ALA A 28 -0.97 -12.46 1.99
N SER A 29 -2.12 -13.08 1.72
CA SER A 29 -2.20 -14.51 1.43
C SER A 29 -1.47 -14.86 0.13
N ALA A 30 -1.67 -14.06 -0.92
CA ALA A 30 -0.98 -14.25 -2.19
C ALA A 30 0.54 -14.12 -2.04
N PHE A 31 1.04 -13.17 -1.25
CA PHE A 31 2.46 -13.03 -0.96
C PHE A 31 3.01 -14.30 -0.29
N LYS A 32 2.37 -14.79 0.78
CA LYS A 32 2.84 -15.99 1.49
C LYS A 32 2.89 -17.23 0.61
N LEU A 33 1.78 -17.55 -0.06
CA LEU A 33 1.73 -18.73 -0.93
C LEU A 33 2.72 -18.66 -2.09
N THR A 34 2.95 -17.47 -2.65
CA THR A 34 3.90 -17.29 -3.74
C THR A 34 5.35 -17.38 -3.25
N LEU A 35 5.64 -16.89 -2.03
CA LEU A 35 6.96 -16.98 -1.39
C LEU A 35 7.38 -18.42 -1.07
N GLU A 36 6.43 -19.35 -0.92
CA GLU A 36 6.73 -20.78 -0.80
C GLU A 36 7.27 -21.40 -2.09
N GLN A 37 7.00 -20.77 -3.23
CA GLN A 37 7.30 -21.31 -4.56
C GLN A 37 8.53 -20.65 -5.22
N ILE A 38 8.67 -19.33 -5.04
CA ILE A 38 9.75 -18.53 -5.62
C ILE A 38 10.20 -17.45 -4.64
N ASN A 39 11.41 -16.92 -4.81
CA ASN A 39 11.94 -15.91 -3.91
C ASN A 39 11.28 -14.53 -4.15
N TYR A 40 11.40 -13.65 -3.16
CA TYR A 40 10.74 -12.34 -3.16
C TYR A 40 11.17 -11.42 -4.32
N ILE A 41 12.41 -11.55 -4.84
CA ILE A 41 12.88 -10.76 -5.98
C ILE A 41 12.21 -11.25 -7.28
N GLN A 42 12.06 -12.58 -7.44
CA GLN A 42 11.34 -13.18 -8.57
C GLN A 42 9.87 -12.77 -8.57
N ILE A 43 9.21 -12.79 -7.39
CA ILE A 43 7.84 -12.29 -7.25
C ILE A 43 7.75 -10.85 -7.73
N LEU A 44 8.63 -10.00 -7.21
CA LEU A 44 8.62 -8.57 -7.53
C LEU A 44 8.86 -8.33 -9.03
N PHE A 45 9.76 -9.07 -9.65
CA PHE A 45 10.05 -8.97 -11.08
C PHE A 45 8.80 -9.28 -11.92
N VAL A 46 8.21 -10.47 -11.73
CA VAL A 46 7.04 -10.91 -12.49
C VAL A 46 5.83 -10.01 -12.20
N ALA A 47 5.57 -9.67 -10.94
CA ALA A 47 4.44 -8.84 -10.55
C ALA A 47 4.55 -7.42 -11.13
N THR A 48 5.73 -6.79 -11.08
CA THR A 48 5.91 -5.44 -11.62
C THR A 48 5.78 -5.42 -13.14
N LEU A 49 6.34 -6.41 -13.85
CA LEU A 49 6.19 -6.54 -15.30
C LEU A 49 4.71 -6.73 -15.67
N THR A 50 4.00 -7.61 -14.97
CA THR A 50 2.56 -7.85 -15.17
C THR A 50 1.74 -6.59 -14.94
N SER A 51 2.03 -5.86 -13.86
CA SER A 51 1.35 -4.58 -13.57
C SER A 51 1.63 -3.53 -14.64
N CYS A 52 2.86 -3.45 -15.11
CA CYS A 52 3.23 -2.52 -16.18
C CYS A 52 2.42 -2.81 -17.46
N ILE A 53 2.30 -4.08 -17.84
CA ILE A 53 1.48 -4.52 -18.99
C ILE A 53 0.00 -4.19 -18.76
N ALA A 54 -0.53 -4.49 -17.57
CA ALA A 54 -1.92 -4.20 -17.23
C ALA A 54 -2.24 -2.70 -17.27
N LEU A 55 -1.38 -1.86 -16.69
CA LEU A 55 -1.53 -0.40 -16.70
C LEU A 55 -1.41 0.17 -18.13
N PHE A 56 -0.52 -0.38 -18.95
CA PHE A 56 -0.42 0.00 -20.37
C PHE A 56 -1.71 -0.35 -21.12
N ALA A 57 -2.27 -1.54 -20.92
CA ALA A 57 -3.56 -1.91 -21.48
C ALA A 57 -4.68 -0.94 -21.05
N VAL A 58 -4.71 -0.52 -19.77
CA VAL A 58 -5.66 0.49 -19.29
C VAL A 58 -5.46 1.84 -20.00
N ILE A 59 -4.22 2.27 -20.26
CA ILE A 59 -3.90 3.50 -21.02
C ILE A 59 -4.46 3.40 -22.43
N LEU A 60 -4.29 2.27 -23.12
CA LEU A 60 -4.82 2.03 -24.46
C LEU A 60 -6.34 2.08 -24.49
N VAL A 61 -7.01 1.35 -23.59
CA VAL A 61 -8.47 1.33 -23.48
C VAL A 61 -9.04 2.72 -23.18
N GLN A 62 -8.37 3.50 -22.33
CA GLN A 62 -8.77 4.87 -21.98
C GLN A 62 -8.35 5.90 -23.03
N ARG A 63 -7.70 5.49 -24.13
CA ARG A 63 -7.19 6.38 -25.20
C ARG A 63 -6.27 7.49 -24.70
N LYS A 64 -5.45 7.18 -23.68
CA LYS A 64 -4.53 8.14 -23.03
C LYS A 64 -3.10 8.08 -23.56
N LEU A 65 -2.86 7.38 -24.68
CA LEU A 65 -1.55 7.28 -25.30
C LEU A 65 -0.91 8.65 -25.61
N PRO A 66 -1.66 9.68 -26.10
CA PRO A 66 -1.08 11.00 -26.30
C PRO A 66 -0.48 11.63 -25.03
N LEU A 67 -1.08 11.39 -23.86
CA LEU A 67 -0.56 11.87 -22.58
C LEU A 67 0.76 11.18 -22.18
N LEU A 68 0.96 9.95 -22.60
CA LEU A 68 2.19 9.23 -22.37
C LEU A 68 3.34 9.77 -23.23
N ILE A 69 3.05 10.13 -24.49
CA ILE A 69 4.04 10.65 -25.44
C ILE A 69 4.44 12.10 -25.09
N SER A 70 3.55 12.86 -24.45
CA SER A 70 3.78 14.26 -24.09
C SER A 70 4.55 14.45 -22.77
N VAL A 71 5.02 13.38 -22.13
CA VAL A 71 5.75 13.43 -20.84
C VAL A 71 7.08 14.17 -21.01
N THR A 72 7.30 15.17 -20.18
CA THR A 72 8.51 16.01 -20.17
C THR A 72 9.69 15.32 -19.47
N ARG A 73 10.93 15.80 -19.67
CA ARG A 73 12.13 15.26 -19.01
C ARG A 73 12.03 15.35 -17.49
N ASN A 74 11.48 16.43 -16.94
CA ASN A 74 11.30 16.58 -15.49
C ASN A 74 10.28 15.58 -14.96
N GLU A 75 9.22 15.31 -15.68
CA GLU A 75 8.22 14.31 -15.33
C GLU A 75 8.77 12.87 -15.42
N LEU A 76 9.67 12.60 -16.39
CA LEU A 76 10.40 11.34 -16.46
C LEU A 76 11.28 11.13 -15.22
N PHE A 77 12.06 12.15 -14.85
CA PHE A 77 12.90 12.09 -13.64
C PHE A 77 12.04 11.87 -12.38
N TYR A 78 10.92 12.58 -12.28
CA TYR A 78 9.98 12.41 -11.16
C TYR A 78 9.36 11.02 -11.13
N SER A 79 9.01 10.46 -12.29
CA SER A 79 8.53 9.07 -12.40
C SER A 79 9.60 8.06 -12.00
N ALA A 80 10.86 8.30 -12.33
CA ALA A 80 11.97 7.47 -11.90
C ALA A 80 12.12 7.46 -10.38
N LEU A 81 12.04 8.63 -9.71
CA LEU A 81 12.06 8.72 -8.25
C LEU A 81 10.84 8.03 -7.60
N LEU A 82 9.64 8.23 -8.14
CA LEU A 82 8.45 7.55 -7.64
C LEU A 82 8.53 6.05 -7.85
N GLY A 83 9.02 5.57 -8.99
CA GLY A 83 9.23 4.14 -9.27
C GLY A 83 10.30 3.52 -8.38
N LEU A 84 11.32 4.29 -7.98
CA LEU A 84 12.30 3.86 -6.99
C LEU A 84 11.65 3.64 -5.61
N LEU A 85 10.77 4.56 -5.17
CA LEU A 85 10.06 4.43 -3.89
C LEU A 85 9.03 3.29 -3.95
N ASN A 86 8.18 3.31 -4.97
CA ASN A 86 7.12 2.32 -5.20
C ASN A 86 6.91 2.14 -6.72
N PRO A 87 7.03 0.91 -7.24
CA PRO A 87 7.02 -0.37 -6.51
C PRO A 87 8.39 -0.90 -6.05
N PHE A 88 9.53 -0.33 -6.45
CA PHE A 88 10.83 -0.97 -6.24
C PHE A 88 11.18 -1.15 -4.74
N LEU A 89 11.50 -0.08 -4.02
CA LEU A 89 11.94 -0.18 -2.61
C LEU A 89 10.82 -0.71 -1.70
N TYR A 90 9.61 -0.17 -1.84
CA TYR A 90 8.49 -0.56 -0.99
C TYR A 90 8.24 -2.07 -1.04
N TYR A 91 8.02 -2.65 -2.22
CA TYR A 91 7.73 -4.07 -2.32
C TYR A 91 8.96 -4.95 -2.10
N THR A 92 10.19 -4.50 -2.40
CA THR A 92 11.40 -5.22 -2.03
C THR A 92 11.47 -5.43 -0.52
N VAL A 93 11.26 -4.36 0.25
CA VAL A 93 11.28 -4.38 1.71
C VAL A 93 10.09 -5.16 2.27
N LEU A 94 8.89 -4.93 1.75
CA LEU A 94 7.67 -5.60 2.18
C LEU A 94 7.71 -7.11 1.94
N LEU A 95 8.02 -7.54 0.71
CA LEU A 95 8.08 -8.97 0.39
C LEU A 95 9.20 -9.68 1.16
N LYS A 96 10.32 -8.97 1.42
CA LYS A 96 11.35 -9.49 2.33
C LYS A 96 10.82 -9.66 3.76
N ALA A 97 10.02 -8.72 4.27
CA ALA A 97 9.36 -8.87 5.57
C ALA A 97 8.44 -10.10 5.61
N TYR A 98 7.60 -10.28 4.57
CA TYR A 98 6.73 -11.46 4.43
C TYR A 98 7.49 -12.79 4.30
N SER A 99 8.73 -12.78 3.79
CA SER A 99 9.57 -13.98 3.73
C SER A 99 10.13 -14.40 5.10
N ILE A 100 10.09 -13.51 6.09
CA ILE A 100 10.63 -13.71 7.45
C ILE A 100 9.50 -13.88 8.45
N LEU A 101 8.48 -13.03 8.39
CA LEU A 101 7.38 -12.98 9.35
C LEU A 101 6.17 -13.81 8.91
N PRO A 102 5.35 -14.28 9.84
CA PRO A 102 3.98 -14.69 9.53
C PRO A 102 3.19 -13.56 8.87
N ALA A 103 2.25 -13.91 7.97
CA ALA A 103 1.46 -12.91 7.27
C ALA A 103 0.59 -12.07 8.22
N GLN A 104 0.05 -12.72 9.27
CA GLN A 104 -0.73 -12.06 10.32
C GLN A 104 0.06 -11.00 11.12
N VAL A 105 1.39 -11.05 11.09
CA VAL A 105 2.28 -10.05 11.71
C VAL A 105 2.67 -8.99 10.69
N ALA A 106 3.18 -9.39 9.51
CA ALA A 106 3.67 -8.47 8.48
C ALA A 106 2.60 -7.50 7.98
N GLN A 107 1.38 -8.00 7.75
CA GLN A 107 0.30 -7.23 7.15
C GLN A 107 -0.18 -6.07 8.04
N PRO A 108 -0.53 -6.27 9.33
CA PRO A 108 -0.93 -5.16 10.20
C PRO A 108 0.20 -4.17 10.47
N LEU A 109 1.46 -4.63 10.55
CA LEU A 109 2.61 -3.74 10.72
C LEU A 109 2.79 -2.82 9.49
N ASN A 110 2.68 -3.36 8.28
CA ASN A 110 2.67 -2.55 7.07
C ASN A 110 1.49 -1.56 7.07
N PHE A 111 0.33 -1.95 7.61
CA PHE A 111 -0.86 -1.08 7.67
C PHE A 111 -0.71 0.12 8.64
N THR A 112 0.42 0.27 9.32
CA THR A 112 0.74 1.49 10.10
C THR A 112 1.08 2.70 9.22
N TRP A 113 1.11 2.58 7.90
CA TRP A 113 1.45 3.66 6.97
C TRP A 113 0.68 4.97 7.15
N PRO A 114 -0.61 5.00 7.59
CA PRO A 114 -1.29 6.27 7.86
C PRO A 114 -0.66 7.04 9.03
N ILE A 115 -0.11 6.32 10.02
CA ILE A 115 0.60 6.91 11.15
C ILE A 115 1.93 7.49 10.66
N MET A 116 2.65 6.75 9.81
CA MET A 116 3.89 7.23 9.21
C MET A 116 3.66 8.46 8.34
N LEU A 117 2.51 8.58 7.65
CA LEU A 117 2.12 9.82 6.97
C LEU A 117 2.06 11.01 7.92
N VAL A 118 1.48 10.85 9.10
CA VAL A 118 1.40 11.93 10.10
C VAL A 118 2.78 12.30 10.61
N ILE A 119 3.61 11.30 10.97
CA ILE A 119 4.99 11.54 11.45
C ILE A 119 5.80 12.28 10.39
N LEU A 120 5.78 11.81 9.14
CA LEU A 120 6.53 12.43 8.05
C LEU A 120 5.98 13.79 7.62
N SER A 121 4.71 14.10 7.92
CA SER A 121 4.13 15.40 7.62
C SER A 121 4.80 16.54 8.42
N VAL A 122 5.40 16.25 9.58
CA VAL A 122 6.12 17.23 10.39
C VAL A 122 7.34 17.78 9.64
N PRO A 123 8.35 16.98 9.31
CA PRO A 123 9.53 17.46 8.62
C PRO A 123 9.26 17.86 7.15
N LEU A 124 8.40 17.14 6.42
CA LEU A 124 8.21 17.34 4.98
C LEU A 124 7.17 18.39 4.62
N LEU A 125 6.13 18.54 5.45
CA LEU A 125 5.02 19.48 5.22
C LEU A 125 4.98 20.60 6.28
N LYS A 126 5.94 20.62 7.23
CA LYS A 126 6.04 21.59 8.34
C LYS A 126 4.75 21.67 9.17
N GLN A 127 4.04 20.55 9.32
CA GLN A 127 2.84 20.45 10.13
C GLN A 127 3.21 20.29 11.61
N LYS A 128 2.37 20.83 12.49
CA LYS A 128 2.52 20.65 13.96
C LYS A 128 1.66 19.47 14.40
N ILE A 129 2.24 18.57 15.18
CA ILE A 129 1.50 17.49 15.84
C ILE A 129 0.95 18.01 17.17
N SER A 130 -0.36 17.79 17.43
CA SER A 130 -0.96 18.08 18.72
C SER A 130 -0.63 16.99 19.76
N ILE A 131 -0.72 17.32 21.04
CA ILE A 131 -0.56 16.34 22.13
C ILE A 131 -1.54 15.15 21.99
N LEU A 132 -2.78 15.42 21.57
CA LEU A 132 -3.78 14.39 21.33
C LEU A 132 -3.38 13.47 20.15
N SER A 133 -2.80 14.03 19.10
CA SER A 133 -2.25 13.23 17.99
C SER A 133 -1.05 12.37 18.44
N ALA A 134 -0.21 12.88 19.33
CA ALA A 134 0.86 12.09 19.93
C ALA A 134 0.30 10.92 20.78
N GLY A 135 -0.75 11.15 21.56
CA GLY A 135 -1.46 10.10 22.29
C GLY A 135 -2.04 9.02 21.37
N ALA A 136 -2.67 9.43 20.27
CA ALA A 136 -3.18 8.48 19.27
C ALA A 136 -2.06 7.63 18.62
N MET A 137 -0.88 8.20 18.40
CA MET A 137 0.29 7.42 17.93
C MET A 137 0.76 6.40 18.96
N ILE A 138 0.77 6.75 20.27
CA ILE A 138 1.12 5.82 21.35
C ILE A 138 0.17 4.62 21.35
N VAL A 139 -1.15 4.86 21.20
CA VAL A 139 -2.16 3.78 21.10
C VAL A 139 -1.83 2.84 19.92
N SER A 140 -1.49 3.41 18.76
CA SER A 140 -1.12 2.59 17.60
C SER A 140 0.19 1.81 17.81
N PHE A 141 1.20 2.39 18.44
CA PHE A 141 2.45 1.68 18.76
C PHE A 141 2.26 0.60 19.82
N ALA A 142 1.33 0.76 20.78
CA ALA A 142 0.91 -0.34 21.64
C ALA A 142 0.30 -1.50 20.84
N GLY A 143 -0.44 -1.20 19.78
CA GLY A 143 -0.91 -2.21 18.83
C GLY A 143 0.23 -2.93 18.10
N VAL A 144 1.25 -2.20 17.64
CA VAL A 144 2.46 -2.79 17.05
C VAL A 144 3.14 -3.76 18.02
N TYR A 145 3.28 -3.36 19.28
CA TYR A 145 3.83 -4.22 20.32
C TYR A 145 3.04 -5.52 20.48
N LEU A 146 1.70 -5.44 20.60
CA LEU A 146 0.84 -6.62 20.75
C LEU A 146 0.94 -7.58 19.56
N ILE A 147 1.00 -7.06 18.33
CA ILE A 147 1.14 -7.89 17.14
C ILE A 147 2.49 -8.60 17.14
N SER A 148 3.56 -7.89 17.49
CA SER A 148 4.91 -8.41 17.49
C SER A 148 5.13 -9.48 18.57
N SER A 149 4.29 -9.53 19.60
CA SER A 149 4.37 -10.52 20.70
C SER A 149 3.87 -11.93 20.33
N GLN A 150 3.23 -12.10 19.17
CA GLN A 150 2.76 -13.40 18.64
C GLN A 150 2.02 -14.28 19.69
N GLY A 151 1.13 -13.70 20.45
CA GLY A 151 0.31 -14.41 21.45
C GLY A 151 0.83 -14.29 22.89
N ASN A 152 2.09 -13.93 23.10
CA ASN A 152 2.73 -13.86 24.41
C ASN A 152 3.19 -12.45 24.79
N PRO A 153 2.27 -11.51 25.14
CA PRO A 153 2.63 -10.11 25.37
C PRO A 153 3.51 -9.87 26.60
N PHE A 154 3.65 -10.85 27.48
CA PHE A 154 4.51 -10.78 28.68
C PHE A 154 5.83 -11.52 28.51
N ASP A 155 6.01 -12.23 27.40
CA ASP A 155 7.27 -12.85 27.02
C ASP A 155 8.06 -11.91 26.12
N LEU A 156 9.38 -11.80 26.34
CA LEU A 156 10.24 -10.95 25.54
C LEU A 156 10.70 -11.62 24.22
N ASP A 157 10.22 -12.85 23.95
CA ASP A 157 10.42 -13.54 22.68
C ASP A 157 9.50 -12.93 21.60
N PHE A 158 9.94 -11.82 21.06
CA PHE A 158 9.23 -11.14 19.97
C PHE A 158 9.44 -11.85 18.63
N SER A 159 8.55 -11.57 17.69
CA SER A 159 8.78 -11.78 16.25
C SER A 159 10.19 -11.33 15.87
N ASP A 160 10.77 -11.97 14.86
CA ASP A 160 12.08 -11.56 14.32
C ASP A 160 12.19 -10.02 14.20
N PRO A 161 13.08 -9.36 14.98
CA PRO A 161 13.13 -7.89 15.04
C PRO A 161 13.53 -7.28 13.70
N PHE A 162 14.29 -8.01 12.87
CA PHE A 162 14.64 -7.56 11.53
C PHE A 162 13.42 -7.59 10.62
N GLY A 163 12.61 -8.67 10.66
CA GLY A 163 11.36 -8.75 9.92
C GLY A 163 10.37 -7.65 10.32
N VAL A 164 10.21 -7.39 11.63
CA VAL A 164 9.37 -6.30 12.15
C VAL A 164 9.85 -4.94 11.65
N SER A 165 11.16 -4.67 11.69
CA SER A 165 11.73 -3.40 11.20
C SER A 165 11.54 -3.23 9.70
N LEU A 166 11.60 -4.30 8.91
CA LEU A 166 11.30 -4.26 7.48
C LEU A 166 9.82 -3.95 7.22
N ALA A 167 8.89 -4.58 7.93
CA ALA A 167 7.46 -4.33 7.79
C ALA A 167 7.09 -2.88 8.13
N LEU A 168 7.62 -2.35 9.24
CA LEU A 168 7.46 -0.94 9.60
C LEU A 168 8.18 0.00 8.61
N GLY A 169 9.38 -0.37 8.16
CA GLY A 169 10.14 0.37 7.15
C GLY A 169 9.38 0.47 5.81
N SER A 170 8.69 -0.60 5.41
CA SER A 170 7.84 -0.58 4.23
C SER A 170 6.69 0.42 4.36
N SER A 171 6.08 0.55 5.55
CA SER A 171 5.02 1.53 5.80
C SER A 171 5.52 2.98 5.68
N VAL A 172 6.79 3.24 6.05
CA VAL A 172 7.46 4.54 5.83
C VAL A 172 7.64 4.83 4.34
N LEU A 173 8.14 3.84 3.57
CA LEU A 173 8.31 3.97 2.11
C LEU A 173 6.98 4.23 1.41
N TRP A 174 5.91 3.53 1.81
CA TRP A 174 4.57 3.75 1.31
C TRP A 174 4.05 5.15 1.62
N ALA A 175 4.25 5.62 2.84
CA ALA A 175 3.87 6.96 3.24
C ALA A 175 4.64 8.05 2.45
N LEU A 176 5.94 7.88 2.25
CA LEU A 176 6.76 8.76 1.41
C LEU A 176 6.26 8.79 -0.03
N PHE A 177 6.00 7.61 -0.62
CA PHE A 177 5.44 7.52 -1.96
C PHE A 177 4.15 8.32 -2.08
N TRP A 178 3.20 8.17 -1.15
CA TRP A 178 1.94 8.91 -1.18
C TRP A 178 2.13 10.42 -1.03
N ILE A 179 3.03 10.89 -0.14
CA ILE A 179 3.32 12.33 0.02
C ILE A 179 3.81 12.94 -1.30
N TYR A 180 4.68 12.25 -2.00
CA TYR A 180 5.22 12.74 -3.28
C TYR A 180 4.25 12.50 -4.43
N ASN A 181 3.57 11.36 -4.49
CA ASN A 181 2.62 11.03 -5.56
C ASN A 181 1.44 12.02 -5.64
N VAL A 182 0.92 12.51 -4.50
CA VAL A 182 -0.16 13.52 -4.46
C VAL A 182 0.28 14.87 -5.04
N ARG A 183 1.59 15.19 -5.00
CA ARG A 183 2.12 16.43 -5.61
C ARG A 183 2.19 16.36 -7.13
N ASP A 184 2.20 15.19 -7.69
CA ASP A 184 2.20 14.96 -9.13
C ASP A 184 0.78 15.12 -9.69
N ARG A 185 0.57 16.16 -10.48
CA ARG A 185 -0.74 16.53 -11.05
C ARG A 185 -1.06 15.84 -12.38
N ARG A 186 -0.17 15.00 -12.88
CA ARG A 186 -0.40 14.24 -14.10
C ARG A 186 -1.58 13.28 -13.97
N ASN A 187 -2.02 12.75 -15.10
CA ASN A 187 -3.05 11.72 -15.10
C ASN A 187 -2.60 10.50 -14.25
N GLU A 188 -3.47 10.05 -13.34
CA GLU A 188 -3.14 9.03 -12.34
C GLU A 188 -2.62 7.72 -12.95
N VAL A 189 -3.26 7.23 -14.04
CA VAL A 189 -2.86 5.98 -14.67
C VAL A 189 -1.53 6.14 -15.42
N VAL A 190 -1.31 7.29 -16.06
CA VAL A 190 -0.07 7.59 -16.79
C VAL A 190 1.10 7.69 -15.82
N LYS A 191 0.97 8.41 -14.71
CA LYS A 191 2.06 8.52 -13.72
C LYS A 191 2.38 7.18 -13.04
N LEU A 192 1.36 6.35 -12.75
CA LEU A 192 1.57 5.00 -12.23
C LEU A 192 2.34 4.14 -13.24
N PHE A 193 1.86 4.08 -14.48
CA PHE A 193 2.54 3.33 -15.55
C PHE A 193 4.01 3.72 -15.70
N MET A 194 4.28 5.05 -15.76
CA MET A 194 5.66 5.54 -15.89
C MET A 194 6.54 5.16 -14.70
N SER A 195 6.00 5.22 -13.48
CA SER A 195 6.73 4.80 -12.28
C SER A 195 7.03 3.29 -12.32
N PHE A 196 6.05 2.47 -12.73
CA PHE A 196 6.22 1.03 -12.87
C PHE A 196 7.22 0.67 -14.00
N LEU A 197 7.23 1.43 -15.09
CA LEU A 197 8.20 1.23 -16.17
C LEU A 197 9.65 1.42 -15.68
N PHE A 198 9.92 2.48 -14.90
CA PHE A 198 11.24 2.68 -14.27
C PHE A 198 11.55 1.59 -13.24
N ALA A 199 10.56 1.20 -12.46
CA ALA A 199 10.74 0.11 -11.50
C ALA A 199 11.07 -1.22 -12.18
N CYS A 200 10.51 -1.52 -13.36
CA CYS A 200 10.91 -2.69 -14.15
C CYS A 200 12.42 -2.67 -14.44
N VAL A 201 13.00 -1.50 -14.74
CA VAL A 201 14.45 -1.37 -14.95
C VAL A 201 15.21 -1.66 -13.65
N TYR A 202 14.81 -1.06 -12.53
CA TYR A 202 15.49 -1.26 -11.24
C TYR A 202 15.42 -2.71 -10.77
N ILE A 203 14.25 -3.34 -10.91
CA ILE A 203 14.03 -4.73 -10.49
C ILE A 203 14.79 -5.69 -11.43
N THR A 204 14.85 -5.41 -12.73
CA THR A 204 15.64 -6.20 -13.68
C THR A 204 17.12 -6.15 -13.31
N LEU A 205 17.65 -4.97 -12.97
CA LEU A 205 19.02 -4.83 -12.49
C LEU A 205 19.25 -5.62 -11.19
N LEU A 206 18.32 -5.54 -10.24
CA LEU A 206 18.39 -6.32 -9.01
C LEU A 206 18.35 -7.83 -9.29
N MET A 207 17.50 -8.30 -10.22
CA MET A 207 17.44 -9.69 -10.67
C MET A 207 18.77 -10.17 -11.24
N ILE A 208 19.41 -9.37 -12.09
CA ILE A 208 20.71 -9.69 -12.69
C ILE A 208 21.78 -9.80 -11.60
N ILE A 209 21.87 -8.81 -10.70
CA ILE A 209 22.88 -8.75 -9.63
C ILE A 209 22.69 -9.91 -8.64
N SER A 210 21.45 -10.27 -8.32
CA SER A 210 21.13 -11.36 -7.38
C SER A 210 21.24 -12.75 -8.00
N GLY A 211 21.49 -12.88 -9.31
CA GLY A 211 21.44 -14.16 -10.01
C GLY A 211 20.05 -14.81 -10.01
N GLY A 212 18.97 -14.02 -9.86
CA GLY A 212 17.61 -14.50 -9.58
C GLY A 212 16.87 -15.15 -10.76
N PHE A 213 17.49 -15.28 -11.95
CA PHE A 213 16.86 -15.91 -13.13
C PHE A 213 16.84 -17.45 -13.11
N HIS A 214 17.18 -18.07 -11.98
CA HIS A 214 17.18 -19.51 -11.83
C HIS A 214 15.82 -20.02 -11.33
N SER A 215 15.42 -21.21 -11.81
CA SER A 215 14.32 -22.02 -11.22
C SER A 215 12.98 -21.29 -11.02
N PHE A 216 12.40 -20.75 -12.07
CA PHE A 216 11.01 -20.30 -12.02
C PHE A 216 10.07 -21.50 -11.96
N ASN A 217 9.24 -21.53 -10.91
CA ASN A 217 8.16 -22.50 -10.78
C ASN A 217 6.87 -21.89 -11.36
N LEU A 218 6.10 -22.69 -12.10
CA LEU A 218 4.83 -22.23 -12.71
C LEU A 218 3.83 -21.71 -11.67
N TYR A 219 3.71 -22.36 -10.51
CA TYR A 219 2.82 -21.93 -9.43
C TYR A 219 3.28 -20.57 -8.85
N GLY A 220 4.59 -20.38 -8.70
CA GLY A 220 5.13 -19.10 -8.29
C GLY A 220 4.89 -17.98 -9.29
N ILE A 221 5.04 -18.28 -10.60
CA ILE A 221 4.72 -17.32 -11.67
C ILE A 221 3.25 -16.93 -11.64
N THR A 222 2.33 -17.89 -11.53
CA THR A 222 0.88 -17.59 -11.48
C THR A 222 0.51 -16.76 -10.28
N GLY A 223 1.08 -17.04 -9.09
CA GLY A 223 0.93 -16.22 -7.90
C GLY A 223 1.46 -14.80 -8.09
N ALA A 224 2.65 -14.65 -8.67
CA ALA A 224 3.24 -13.34 -8.95
C ALA A 224 2.45 -12.55 -10.01
N VAL A 225 1.87 -13.21 -11.03
CA VAL A 225 0.94 -12.60 -11.99
C VAL A 225 -0.32 -12.11 -11.28
N TYR A 226 -0.90 -12.92 -10.38
CA TYR A 226 -2.04 -12.50 -9.55
C TYR A 226 -1.71 -11.23 -8.74
N ILE A 227 -0.57 -11.21 -8.06
CA ILE A 227 -0.08 -10.04 -7.32
C ILE A 227 0.06 -8.84 -8.25
N GLY A 228 0.65 -9.02 -9.41
CA GLY A 228 0.80 -7.96 -10.40
C GLY A 228 -0.51 -7.38 -10.89
N LEU A 229 -1.51 -8.21 -11.17
CA LEU A 229 -2.81 -7.76 -11.64
C LEU A 229 -3.65 -7.12 -10.53
N PHE A 230 -3.75 -7.78 -9.38
CA PHE A 230 -4.76 -7.48 -8.37
C PHE A 230 -4.22 -6.75 -7.12
N GLU A 231 -2.93 -6.82 -6.82
CA GLU A 231 -2.35 -5.98 -5.78
C GLU A 231 -1.80 -4.68 -6.37
N MET A 232 -0.97 -4.78 -7.42
CA MET A 232 -0.17 -3.67 -7.92
C MET A 232 -0.78 -2.95 -9.14
N GLY A 233 -1.72 -3.60 -9.87
CA GLY A 233 -2.26 -3.12 -11.15
C GLY A 233 -3.68 -2.57 -11.05
N PHE A 234 -4.68 -3.44 -11.31
CA PHE A 234 -6.08 -3.04 -11.44
C PHE A 234 -6.66 -2.45 -10.16
N THR A 235 -6.22 -2.89 -8.99
CA THR A 235 -6.76 -2.40 -7.72
C THR A 235 -6.47 -0.93 -7.51
N PHE A 236 -5.30 -0.43 -7.92
CA PHE A 236 -5.03 1.00 -7.94
C PHE A 236 -6.01 1.75 -8.87
N VAL A 237 -6.30 1.19 -10.05
CA VAL A 237 -7.25 1.80 -10.98
C VAL A 237 -8.66 1.81 -10.41
N PHE A 238 -9.09 0.72 -9.74
CA PHE A 238 -10.38 0.67 -9.05
C PHE A 238 -10.48 1.68 -7.93
N TRP A 239 -9.44 1.80 -7.11
CA TRP A 239 -9.38 2.79 -6.05
C TRP A 239 -9.47 4.24 -6.57
N LEU A 240 -8.73 4.54 -7.63
CA LEU A 240 -8.80 5.85 -8.28
C LEU A 240 -10.18 6.15 -8.83
N LYS A 241 -10.84 5.17 -9.49
CA LYS A 241 -12.23 5.30 -9.94
C LYS A 241 -13.20 5.49 -8.78
N ALA A 242 -13.02 4.76 -7.69
CA ALA A 242 -13.83 4.94 -6.49
C ALA A 242 -13.79 6.39 -5.98
N LEU A 243 -12.59 6.98 -5.90
CA LEU A 243 -12.40 8.37 -5.49
C LEU A 243 -12.98 9.38 -6.51
N GLN A 244 -12.89 9.08 -7.82
CA GLN A 244 -13.45 9.94 -8.86
C GLN A 244 -14.98 9.99 -8.83
N PHE A 245 -15.65 8.85 -8.63
CA PHE A 245 -17.11 8.75 -8.56
C PHE A 245 -17.69 9.19 -7.20
N ALA A 246 -16.85 9.24 -6.16
CA ALA A 246 -17.30 9.56 -4.82
C ALA A 246 -17.89 10.98 -4.71
N ALA A 247 -19.04 11.10 -4.07
CA ALA A 247 -19.61 12.38 -3.66
C ALA A 247 -18.75 13.05 -2.58
N SER A 248 -18.18 12.23 -1.67
CA SER A 248 -17.20 12.62 -0.65
C SER A 248 -16.08 11.59 -0.61
N SER A 249 -14.87 12.02 -0.93
CA SER A 249 -13.69 11.14 -0.91
C SER A 249 -13.42 10.59 0.48
N ASP A 250 -13.74 11.31 1.54
CA ASP A 250 -13.51 10.90 2.93
C ASP A 250 -14.32 9.64 3.30
N LYS A 251 -15.60 9.57 2.85
CA LYS A 251 -16.47 8.42 3.14
C LYS A 251 -15.95 7.15 2.47
N VAL A 252 -15.55 7.27 1.21
CA VAL A 252 -15.02 6.13 0.43
C VAL A 252 -13.64 5.72 0.96
N SER A 253 -12.78 6.68 1.31
CA SER A 253 -11.45 6.39 1.86
C SER A 253 -11.49 5.64 3.20
N ASN A 254 -12.57 5.78 3.97
CA ASN A 254 -12.71 5.03 5.22
C ASN A 254 -12.84 3.51 5.02
N LEU A 255 -13.31 3.06 3.86
CA LEU A 255 -13.42 1.63 3.56
C LEU A 255 -12.07 0.92 3.58
N ILE A 256 -10.96 1.63 3.34
CA ILE A 256 -9.62 1.04 3.39
C ILE A 256 -9.29 0.43 4.77
N TYR A 257 -9.87 0.97 5.85
CA TYR A 257 -9.61 0.48 7.21
C TYR A 257 -10.24 -0.89 7.51
N ILE A 258 -11.12 -1.37 6.64
CA ILE A 258 -11.71 -2.70 6.72
C ILE A 258 -10.74 -3.76 6.12
N THR A 259 -9.89 -3.34 5.19
CA THR A 259 -8.93 -4.21 4.48
C THR A 259 -8.12 -5.13 5.39
N PRO A 260 -7.47 -4.66 6.48
CA PRO A 260 -6.64 -5.53 7.30
C PRO A 260 -7.44 -6.59 8.08
N PHE A 261 -8.69 -6.33 8.41
CA PHE A 261 -9.56 -7.33 9.06
C PHE A 261 -9.92 -8.46 8.10
N PHE A 262 -10.30 -8.12 6.86
CA PHE A 262 -10.50 -9.14 5.82
C PHE A 262 -9.20 -9.85 5.46
N ALA A 263 -8.06 -9.16 5.49
CA ALA A 263 -6.77 -9.79 5.25
C ALA A 263 -6.47 -10.85 6.31
N LEU A 264 -6.70 -10.59 7.60
CA LEU A 264 -6.54 -11.61 8.65
C LEU A 264 -7.48 -12.81 8.43
N LEU A 265 -8.73 -12.56 8.00
CA LEU A 265 -9.66 -13.63 7.65
C LEU A 265 -9.13 -14.49 6.49
N PHE A 266 -8.67 -13.87 5.41
CA PHE A 266 -8.10 -14.59 4.26
C PHE A 266 -6.78 -15.30 4.62
N ILE A 267 -5.93 -14.71 5.45
CA ILE A 267 -4.71 -15.36 5.96
C ILE A 267 -5.08 -16.65 6.73
N ASN A 268 -6.07 -16.60 7.59
CA ASN A 268 -6.52 -17.79 8.32
C ASN A 268 -7.09 -18.86 7.39
N ILE A 269 -7.97 -18.50 6.45
CA ILE A 269 -8.66 -19.45 5.57
C ILE A 269 -7.73 -20.00 4.48
N ILE A 270 -6.91 -19.15 3.86
CA ILE A 270 -6.15 -19.48 2.65
C ILE A 270 -4.74 -19.98 2.99
N VAL A 271 -4.06 -19.33 3.95
CA VAL A 271 -2.68 -19.70 4.36
C VAL A 271 -2.71 -20.71 5.48
N GLY A 272 -3.80 -20.79 6.28
CA GLY A 272 -3.93 -21.67 7.43
C GLY A 272 -3.22 -21.15 8.69
N GLU A 273 -2.80 -19.87 8.73
CA GLU A 273 -2.24 -19.28 9.93
C GLU A 273 -3.30 -19.13 11.02
N GLN A 274 -3.04 -19.64 12.21
CA GLN A 274 -3.88 -19.39 13.39
C GLN A 274 -3.68 -17.95 13.85
N ILE A 275 -4.76 -17.14 13.80
CA ILE A 275 -4.69 -15.73 14.18
C ILE A 275 -4.63 -15.62 15.71
N TYR A 276 -3.57 -15.03 16.23
CA TYR A 276 -3.43 -14.75 17.65
C TYR A 276 -4.40 -13.66 18.11
N LEU A 277 -4.91 -13.80 19.34
CA LEU A 277 -5.75 -12.74 19.93
C LEU A 277 -4.98 -11.42 20.07
N THR A 278 -3.68 -11.48 20.31
CA THR A 278 -2.79 -10.30 20.34
C THR A 278 -2.69 -9.62 18.97
N THR A 279 -2.69 -10.39 17.87
CA THR A 279 -2.71 -9.82 16.51
C THR A 279 -4.01 -9.08 16.26
N PHE A 280 -5.17 -9.68 16.60
CA PHE A 280 -6.47 -9.03 16.43
C PHE A 280 -6.60 -7.79 17.33
N GLY A 281 -6.26 -7.90 18.63
CA GLY A 281 -6.28 -6.78 19.55
C GLY A 281 -5.33 -5.65 19.16
N GLY A 282 -4.12 -5.99 18.72
CA GLY A 282 -3.15 -5.02 18.22
C GLY A 282 -3.62 -4.30 16.95
N LEU A 283 -4.27 -5.01 16.02
CA LEU A 283 -4.87 -4.40 14.83
C LEU A 283 -5.98 -3.40 15.22
N VAL A 284 -6.84 -3.77 16.18
CA VAL A 284 -7.88 -2.87 16.69
C VAL A 284 -7.25 -1.59 17.26
N LEU A 285 -6.16 -1.69 18.03
CA LEU A 285 -5.44 -0.53 18.55
C LEU A 285 -4.82 0.34 17.45
N ILE A 286 -4.20 -0.27 16.43
CA ILE A 286 -3.66 0.48 15.29
C ILE A 286 -4.76 1.28 14.59
N ILE A 287 -5.88 0.63 14.27
CA ILE A 287 -7.01 1.29 13.59
C ILE A 287 -7.63 2.37 14.49
N ALA A 288 -7.81 2.10 15.78
CA ALA A 288 -8.32 3.10 16.73
C ALA A 288 -7.42 4.35 16.75
N GLY A 289 -6.10 4.19 16.84
CA GLY A 289 -5.17 5.31 16.80
C GLY A 289 -5.20 6.08 15.46
N ILE A 290 -5.31 5.39 14.34
CA ILE A 290 -5.48 6.02 13.01
C ILE A 290 -6.77 6.84 12.95
N LEU A 291 -7.89 6.29 13.42
CA LEU A 291 -9.17 6.98 13.42
C LEU A 291 -9.16 8.20 14.37
N MET A 292 -8.59 8.05 15.57
CA MET A 292 -8.41 9.18 16.50
C MET A 292 -7.62 10.32 15.82
N GLN A 293 -6.52 10.01 15.15
CA GLN A 293 -5.74 11.02 14.41
C GLN A 293 -6.55 11.72 13.32
N LYS A 294 -7.35 10.95 12.58
CA LYS A 294 -8.19 11.50 11.51
C LYS A 294 -9.25 12.46 12.06
N PHE A 295 -9.94 12.10 13.14
CA PHE A 295 -10.94 12.97 13.78
C PHE A 295 -10.32 14.26 14.30
N LEU A 296 -9.17 14.19 14.97
CA LEU A 296 -8.44 15.36 15.45
C LEU A 296 -7.99 16.30 14.32
N ALA A 297 -7.60 15.73 13.16
CA ALA A 297 -7.23 16.54 12.00
C ALA A 297 -8.43 17.28 11.38
N LEU A 298 -9.62 16.68 11.39
CA LEU A 298 -10.86 17.30 10.91
C LEU A 298 -11.31 18.45 11.84
N GLU A 299 -11.27 18.23 13.15
CA GLU A 299 -11.62 19.25 14.15
C GLU A 299 -10.73 20.48 14.03
N ASN A 300 -9.41 20.30 13.93
CA ASN A 300 -8.46 21.39 13.73
C ASN A 300 -8.68 22.17 12.41
N ARG A 301 -9.19 21.54 11.36
CA ARG A 301 -9.57 22.23 10.11
C ARG A 301 -10.85 23.04 10.29
N ALA A 302 -11.85 22.50 10.96
CA ALA A 302 -13.12 23.19 11.24
C ALA A 302 -12.90 24.44 12.07
N VAL A 303 -12.11 24.36 13.14
CA VAL A 303 -11.74 25.52 13.98
C VAL A 303 -11.01 26.60 13.19
N ARG A 304 -10.06 26.22 12.30
CA ARG A 304 -9.34 27.21 11.46
C ARG A 304 -10.21 27.86 10.40
N SER A 305 -11.27 27.21 9.94
CA SER A 305 -12.20 27.77 8.96
C SER A 305 -13.24 28.71 9.61
N SER A 306 -13.52 28.54 10.90
CA SER A 306 -14.44 29.41 11.66
C SER A 306 -13.78 30.71 12.20
N VAL A 307 -12.43 30.78 12.19
CA VAL A 307 -11.63 31.93 12.64
C VAL A 307 -11.20 32.85 11.48
N LYS A 308 -11.50 32.46 10.25
CA LYS A 308 -11.33 33.29 9.04
C LYS A 308 -12.66 33.82 8.55
#